data_64a6c688e981a166f16bc43b1b0f2d9a
#
_entry.id   64a6c688e981a166f16bc43b1b0f2d9a
#
_cell.length_a   1.000
_cell.length_b   1.000
_cell.length_c   1.000
_cell.angle_alpha   90.00
_cell.angle_beta   90.00
_cell.angle_gamma   90.00
#
_symmetry.space_group_name_H-M   'P 1'
#
loop_
_entity.id
_entity.type
_entity.pdbx_description
1 polymer ?
#
loop_
_entity_poly.entity_id
_entity_poly.type
_entity_poly.pdbx_seq_one_letter_code
_entity_poly.pdbx_strand_id
1 'polypeptide(L)'
;EGIGLCRTEHMFFGEGRIDAFREMICSTTAEEREAALAKVLPYQQEDFEGLFEALEGNPVTIRFLDPPLHEFVPTEEEDIKKLADAQGKTVEEIKTIISSLHEFNPMMGHRGCRLAVTYPEIAKMQTTAVIRAAINVKKAHADWNICPEIMIPLVGDIKELKYVKKFVVETADAEIAAAGVDLKYEVGTMIEIPRAALTA
;
A
#
# COMPACT_ATOMS: atom_id res chain seq x y z
N GLU A 1 3.30 24.42 5.13
CA GLU A 1 2.94 23.32 6.04
C GLU A 1 2.77 22.03 5.24
N GLY A 2 3.03 20.88 5.87
CA GLY A 2 2.95 19.56 5.22
C GLY A 2 1.79 18.70 5.72
N ILE A 3 1.78 17.43 5.29
CA ILE A 3 0.83 16.40 5.74
C ILE A 3 1.57 15.41 6.64
N GLY A 4 1.18 15.36 7.92
CA GLY A 4 1.78 14.46 8.90
C GLY A 4 1.34 13.00 8.77
N LEU A 5 0.22 12.73 8.07
CA LEU A 5 -0.25 11.38 7.81
C LEU A 5 -1.21 11.34 6.60
N CYS A 6 -0.74 10.76 5.51
CA CYS A 6 -1.57 10.34 4.39
C CYS A 6 -1.99 8.88 4.58
N ARG A 7 -3.30 8.64 4.69
CA ARG A 7 -3.91 7.31 4.84
C ARG A 7 -4.22 6.74 3.47
N THR A 8 -3.35 5.88 2.95
CA THR A 8 -3.45 5.36 1.57
C THR A 8 -4.65 4.48 1.31
N GLU A 9 -5.27 3.90 2.33
CA GLU A 9 -6.49 3.11 2.22
C GLU A 9 -7.65 3.85 1.56
N HIS A 10 -7.75 5.16 1.73
CA HIS A 10 -8.80 5.96 1.10
C HIS A 10 -8.69 6.06 -0.42
N MET A 11 -7.51 5.79 -0.97
CA MET A 11 -7.27 5.82 -2.41
C MET A 11 -7.90 4.63 -3.15
N PHE A 12 -8.33 3.58 -2.43
CA PHE A 12 -8.88 2.36 -3.01
C PHE A 12 -10.41 2.37 -3.18
N PHE A 13 -11.12 3.36 -2.62
CA PHE A 13 -12.59 3.41 -2.61
C PHE A 13 -13.23 4.10 -3.83
N GLY A 14 -12.50 4.37 -4.91
CA GLY A 14 -13.04 4.93 -6.14
C GLY A 14 -13.70 3.87 -7.03
N GLU A 15 -14.60 4.31 -7.94
CA GLU A 15 -15.19 3.44 -8.96
C GLU A 15 -14.09 2.82 -9.84
N GLY A 16 -14.15 1.51 -10.06
CA GLY A 16 -13.12 0.72 -10.76
C GLY A 16 -11.86 0.43 -9.93
N ARG A 17 -11.52 1.26 -8.95
CA ARG A 17 -10.36 1.06 -8.07
C ARG A 17 -10.61 -0.05 -7.06
N ILE A 18 -11.79 -0.02 -6.43
CA ILE A 18 -12.17 -1.01 -5.41
C ILE A 18 -12.24 -2.41 -6.02
N ASP A 19 -12.67 -2.55 -7.27
CA ASP A 19 -12.76 -3.85 -7.93
C ASP A 19 -11.37 -4.46 -8.16
N ALA A 20 -10.41 -3.67 -8.66
CA ALA A 20 -9.02 -4.11 -8.80
C ALA A 20 -8.37 -4.47 -7.45
N PHE A 21 -8.70 -3.72 -6.39
CA PHE A 21 -8.21 -3.99 -5.05
C PHE A 21 -8.82 -5.26 -4.45
N ARG A 22 -10.12 -5.51 -4.68
CA ARG A 22 -10.81 -6.76 -4.31
C ARG A 22 -10.25 -7.97 -5.06
N GLU A 23 -9.89 -7.83 -6.34
CA GLU A 23 -9.18 -8.88 -7.08
C GLU A 23 -7.86 -9.24 -6.40
N MET A 24 -7.08 -8.25 -5.95
CA MET A 24 -5.84 -8.47 -5.23
C MET A 24 -6.08 -9.23 -3.90
N ILE A 25 -7.09 -8.83 -3.13
CA ILE A 25 -7.43 -9.46 -1.86
C ILE A 25 -7.82 -10.94 -2.04
N CYS A 26 -8.59 -11.25 -3.08
CA CYS A 26 -9.07 -12.59 -3.36
C CYS A 26 -8.11 -13.43 -4.21
N SER A 27 -6.90 -12.93 -4.47
CA SER A 27 -5.84 -13.68 -5.14
C SER A 27 -5.33 -14.81 -4.27
N THR A 28 -5.10 -15.98 -4.85
CA THR A 28 -4.61 -17.17 -4.15
C THR A 28 -3.11 -17.41 -4.36
N THR A 29 -2.56 -16.86 -5.44
CA THR A 29 -1.13 -16.96 -5.76
C THR A 29 -0.47 -15.59 -5.79
N ALA A 30 0.87 -15.57 -5.73
CA ALA A 30 1.64 -14.33 -5.84
C ALA A 30 1.48 -13.70 -7.22
N GLU A 31 1.45 -14.52 -8.28
CA GLU A 31 1.30 -14.08 -9.66
C GLU A 31 -0.08 -13.41 -9.89
N GLU A 32 -1.15 -14.00 -9.37
CA GLU A 32 -2.49 -13.39 -9.42
C GLU A 32 -2.50 -12.04 -8.68
N ARG A 33 -1.85 -11.98 -7.52
CA ARG A 33 -1.78 -10.76 -6.70
C ARG A 33 -0.98 -9.68 -7.39
N GLU A 34 0.16 -10.00 -7.98
CA GLU A 34 0.97 -9.05 -8.74
C GLU A 34 0.22 -8.52 -9.96
N ALA A 35 -0.52 -9.37 -10.67
CA ALA A 35 -1.36 -8.95 -11.81
C ALA A 35 -2.47 -7.99 -11.39
N ALA A 36 -3.13 -8.24 -10.25
CA ALA A 36 -4.13 -7.33 -9.70
C ALA A 36 -3.51 -6.01 -9.20
N LEU A 37 -2.36 -6.08 -8.53
CA LEU A 37 -1.62 -4.90 -8.07
C LEU A 37 -1.14 -4.02 -9.23
N ALA A 38 -0.80 -4.61 -10.38
CA ALA A 38 -0.46 -3.85 -11.58
C ALA A 38 -1.63 -2.99 -12.10
N LYS A 39 -2.89 -3.38 -11.83
CA LYS A 39 -4.07 -2.55 -12.13
C LYS A 39 -4.27 -1.43 -11.13
N VAL A 40 -3.87 -1.64 -9.86
CA VAL A 40 -4.01 -0.67 -8.77
C VAL A 40 -2.92 0.41 -8.82
N LEU A 41 -1.70 0.03 -9.21
CA LEU A 41 -0.53 0.90 -9.20
C LEU A 41 -0.75 2.26 -9.91
N PRO A 42 -1.30 2.33 -11.14
CA PRO A 42 -1.51 3.61 -11.82
C PRO A 42 -2.41 4.56 -11.04
N TYR A 43 -3.46 4.05 -10.41
CA TYR A 43 -4.38 4.87 -9.60
C TYR A 43 -3.67 5.49 -8.39
N GLN A 44 -2.89 4.69 -7.66
CA GLN A 44 -2.14 5.21 -6.53
C GLN A 44 -1.04 6.20 -6.96
N GLN A 45 -0.35 5.91 -8.06
CA GLN A 45 0.66 6.80 -8.59
C GLN A 45 0.05 8.17 -8.95
N GLU A 46 -1.09 8.20 -9.63
CA GLU A 46 -1.81 9.43 -9.98
C GLU A 46 -2.22 10.23 -8.73
N ASP A 47 -2.75 9.54 -7.71
CA ASP A 47 -3.14 10.19 -6.45
C ASP A 47 -1.92 10.81 -5.73
N PHE A 48 -0.78 10.11 -5.72
CA PHE A 48 0.45 10.65 -5.12
C PHE A 48 1.04 11.79 -5.94
N GLU A 49 0.96 11.76 -7.28
CA GLU A 49 1.36 12.89 -8.12
C GLU A 49 0.55 14.13 -7.78
N GLY A 50 -0.77 14.02 -7.73
CA GLY A 50 -1.66 15.12 -7.31
C GLY A 50 -1.37 15.62 -5.89
N LEU A 51 -1.03 14.70 -4.98
CA LEU A 51 -0.66 15.06 -3.61
C LEU A 51 0.64 15.85 -3.55
N PHE A 52 1.69 15.41 -4.24
CA PHE A 52 2.98 16.11 -4.30
C PHE A 52 2.86 17.45 -5.01
N GLU A 53 2.06 17.55 -6.07
CA GLU A 53 1.80 18.81 -6.76
C GLU A 53 1.09 19.81 -5.86
N ALA A 54 0.05 19.37 -5.14
CA ALA A 54 -0.69 20.22 -4.21
C ALA A 54 0.16 20.73 -3.02
N LEU A 55 1.20 19.98 -2.66
CA LEU A 55 2.09 20.32 -1.54
C LEU A 55 3.28 21.21 -1.96
N GLU A 56 3.59 21.33 -3.26
CA GLU A 56 4.65 22.21 -3.77
C GLU A 56 6.00 22.03 -3.04
N GLY A 57 6.38 20.76 -2.75
CA GLY A 57 7.64 20.44 -2.06
C GLY A 57 7.56 20.47 -0.53
N ASN A 58 6.39 20.73 0.06
CA ASN A 58 6.20 20.54 1.49
C ASN A 58 6.17 19.04 1.86
N PRO A 59 6.59 18.66 3.09
CA PRO A 59 6.72 17.27 3.49
C PRO A 59 5.37 16.56 3.58
N VAL A 60 5.38 15.27 3.23
CA VAL A 60 4.24 14.37 3.40
C VAL A 60 4.71 13.01 3.88
N THR A 61 4.12 12.56 4.98
CA THR A 61 4.30 11.20 5.51
C THR A 61 3.20 10.29 4.98
N ILE A 62 3.59 9.31 4.18
CA ILE A 62 2.69 8.37 3.49
C ILE A 62 2.71 7.05 4.24
N ARG A 63 1.60 6.72 4.90
CA ARG A 63 1.44 5.45 5.58
C ARG A 63 1.04 4.36 4.57
N PHE A 64 1.74 3.22 4.60
CA PHE A 64 1.33 2.04 3.86
C PHE A 64 -0.03 1.53 4.32
N LEU A 65 -0.66 0.70 3.49
CA LEU A 65 -1.94 0.06 3.75
C LEU A 65 -1.96 -0.55 5.17
N ASP A 66 -2.89 -0.08 5.98
CA ASP A 66 -2.97 -0.43 7.39
C ASP A 66 -4.21 -1.25 7.75
N PRO A 67 -5.43 -0.96 7.28
CA PRO A 67 -6.61 -1.72 7.65
C PRO A 67 -6.54 -3.18 7.22
N PRO A 68 -7.20 -4.09 7.97
CA PRO A 68 -7.32 -5.48 7.57
C PRO A 68 -8.12 -5.63 6.28
N LEU A 69 -7.75 -6.63 5.47
CA LEU A 69 -8.31 -6.80 4.12
C LEU A 69 -9.81 -7.07 4.09
N HIS A 70 -10.37 -7.62 5.17
CA HIS A 70 -11.83 -7.88 5.23
C HIS A 70 -12.70 -6.61 5.17
N GLU A 71 -12.13 -5.43 5.45
CA GLU A 71 -12.86 -4.16 5.35
C GLU A 71 -13.17 -3.75 3.90
N PHE A 72 -12.46 -4.31 2.94
CA PHE A 72 -12.60 -3.95 1.52
C PHE A 72 -13.41 -4.96 0.70
N VAL A 73 -13.64 -6.16 1.24
CA VAL A 73 -14.36 -7.21 0.50
C VAL A 73 -15.86 -6.93 0.43
N PRO A 74 -16.54 -7.38 -0.66
CA PRO A 74 -17.96 -7.17 -0.79
C PRO A 74 -18.77 -8.02 0.19
N THR A 75 -19.87 -7.46 0.66
CA THR A 75 -20.87 -8.16 1.50
C THR A 75 -22.10 -8.59 0.68
N GLU A 76 -22.40 -7.89 -0.40
CA GLU A 76 -23.57 -8.13 -1.23
C GLU A 76 -23.31 -9.27 -2.23
N GLU A 77 -24.29 -10.16 -2.38
CA GLU A 77 -24.16 -11.33 -3.28
C GLU A 77 -23.88 -10.97 -4.74
N GLU A 78 -24.43 -9.85 -5.19
CA GLU A 78 -24.27 -9.38 -6.57
C GLU A 78 -22.80 -8.98 -6.85
N ASP A 79 -22.17 -8.31 -5.91
CA ASP A 79 -20.77 -7.90 -6.00
C ASP A 79 -19.81 -9.08 -5.83
N ILE A 80 -20.16 -10.04 -4.95
CA ILE A 80 -19.41 -11.30 -4.82
C ILE A 80 -19.44 -12.07 -6.16
N LYS A 81 -20.59 -12.12 -6.82
CA LYS A 81 -20.73 -12.78 -8.12
C LYS A 81 -19.90 -12.08 -9.19
N LYS A 82 -19.94 -10.75 -9.29
CA LYS A 82 -19.10 -9.98 -10.21
C LYS A 82 -17.61 -10.27 -10.00
N LEU A 83 -17.19 -10.31 -8.75
CA LEU A 83 -15.81 -10.62 -8.40
C LEU A 83 -15.41 -12.05 -8.77
N ALA A 84 -16.30 -13.01 -8.56
CA ALA A 84 -16.10 -14.41 -8.94
C ALA A 84 -15.95 -14.55 -10.47
N ASP A 85 -16.84 -13.93 -11.23
CA ASP A 85 -16.80 -13.92 -12.69
C ASP A 85 -15.50 -13.28 -13.22
N ALA A 86 -15.07 -12.16 -12.62
CA ALA A 86 -13.83 -11.46 -13.01
C ALA A 86 -12.56 -12.30 -12.76
N GLN A 87 -12.56 -13.14 -11.74
CA GLN A 87 -11.42 -14.00 -11.38
C GLN A 87 -11.49 -15.42 -11.94
N GLY A 88 -12.59 -15.78 -12.63
CA GLY A 88 -12.82 -17.15 -13.08
C GLY A 88 -12.96 -18.16 -11.94
N LYS A 89 -13.42 -17.68 -10.77
CA LYS A 89 -13.67 -18.48 -9.56
C LYS A 89 -15.17 -18.67 -9.35
N THR A 90 -15.53 -19.64 -8.54
CA THR A 90 -16.92 -19.82 -8.11
C THR A 90 -17.27 -18.85 -6.99
N VAL A 91 -18.56 -18.53 -6.85
CA VAL A 91 -19.08 -17.71 -5.74
C VAL A 91 -18.72 -18.32 -4.39
N GLU A 92 -18.75 -19.66 -4.27
CA GLU A 92 -18.42 -20.38 -3.05
C GLU A 92 -16.93 -20.24 -2.68
N GLU A 93 -16.04 -20.26 -3.65
CA GLU A 93 -14.61 -20.02 -3.44
C GLU A 93 -14.36 -18.60 -2.93
N ILE A 94 -15.00 -17.58 -3.53
CA ILE A 94 -14.89 -16.20 -3.07
C ILE A 94 -15.45 -16.03 -1.65
N LYS A 95 -16.62 -16.61 -1.35
CA LYS A 95 -17.20 -16.60 0.00
C LYS A 95 -16.28 -17.27 1.04
N THR A 96 -15.60 -18.34 0.65
CA THR A 96 -14.62 -19.02 1.50
C THR A 96 -13.43 -18.13 1.79
N ILE A 97 -12.87 -17.46 0.79
CA ILE A 97 -11.77 -16.51 0.94
C ILE A 97 -12.21 -15.36 1.87
N ILE A 98 -13.34 -14.72 1.60
CA ILE A 98 -13.88 -13.63 2.44
C ILE A 98 -14.03 -14.09 3.91
N SER A 99 -14.59 -15.27 4.11
CA SER A 99 -14.78 -15.84 5.46
C SER A 99 -13.45 -16.07 6.18
N SER A 100 -12.40 -16.47 5.44
CA SER A 100 -11.06 -16.69 6.01
C SER A 100 -10.35 -15.40 6.43
N LEU A 101 -10.75 -14.25 5.89
CA LEU A 101 -10.19 -12.94 6.23
C LEU A 101 -10.81 -12.35 7.51
N HIS A 102 -11.85 -12.94 8.04
CA HIS A 102 -12.56 -12.42 9.22
C HIS A 102 -11.67 -12.56 10.46
N GLU A 103 -11.46 -11.44 11.14
CA GLU A 103 -10.62 -11.36 12.34
C GLU A 103 -11.49 -11.24 13.60
N PHE A 104 -11.16 -12.00 14.64
CA PHE A 104 -11.83 -11.84 15.93
C PHE A 104 -11.56 -10.47 16.57
N ASN A 105 -10.33 -9.99 16.43
CA ASN A 105 -9.92 -8.64 16.81
C ASN A 105 -9.21 -7.95 15.65
N PRO A 106 -9.92 -7.13 14.85
CA PRO A 106 -9.33 -6.46 13.70
C PRO A 106 -8.13 -5.58 14.04
N MET A 107 -8.09 -5.00 15.25
CA MET A 107 -6.97 -4.14 15.67
C MET A 107 -5.65 -4.91 15.81
N MET A 108 -5.72 -6.19 16.15
CA MET A 108 -4.56 -7.07 16.37
C MET A 108 -4.40 -8.12 15.28
N GLY A 109 -5.21 -8.07 14.24
CA GLY A 109 -5.24 -9.04 13.16
C GLY A 109 -4.13 -8.89 12.11
N HIS A 110 -4.37 -9.50 10.96
CA HIS A 110 -3.46 -9.52 9.81
C HIS A 110 -3.58 -8.20 9.02
N ARG A 111 -2.86 -7.18 9.45
CA ARG A 111 -2.88 -5.82 8.89
C ARG A 111 -1.51 -5.15 9.00
N GLY A 112 -1.36 -3.99 8.35
CA GLY A 112 -0.18 -3.13 8.47
C GLY A 112 1.12 -3.84 8.14
N CYS A 113 2.11 -3.75 9.03
CA CYS A 113 3.40 -4.41 8.86
C CYS A 113 3.28 -5.93 8.67
N ARG A 114 2.35 -6.59 9.36
CA ARG A 114 2.14 -8.05 9.24
C ARG A 114 1.67 -8.43 7.84
N LEU A 115 0.80 -7.60 7.26
CA LEU A 115 0.36 -7.77 5.88
C LEU A 115 1.53 -7.62 4.90
N ALA A 116 2.39 -6.61 5.11
CA ALA A 116 3.58 -6.40 4.30
C ALA A 116 4.63 -7.52 4.44
N VAL A 117 4.66 -8.21 5.58
CA VAL A 117 5.53 -9.40 5.77
C VAL A 117 4.99 -10.59 4.99
N THR A 118 3.68 -10.83 5.01
CA THR A 118 3.05 -11.98 4.35
C THR A 118 2.94 -11.77 2.84
N TYR A 119 2.60 -10.56 2.41
CA TYR A 119 2.40 -10.18 1.01
C TYR A 119 3.29 -8.97 0.64
N PRO A 120 4.61 -9.17 0.54
CA PRO A 120 5.57 -8.08 0.29
C PRO A 120 5.30 -7.33 -1.02
N GLU A 121 4.66 -7.97 -1.98
CA GLU A 121 4.26 -7.37 -3.25
C GLU A 121 3.34 -6.16 -3.09
N ILE A 122 2.51 -6.11 -2.05
CA ILE A 122 1.65 -4.94 -1.74
C ILE A 122 2.51 -3.73 -1.38
N ALA A 123 3.45 -3.90 -0.47
CA ALA A 123 4.34 -2.82 -0.05
C ALA A 123 5.31 -2.41 -1.17
N LYS A 124 5.76 -3.35 -1.99
CA LYS A 124 6.56 -3.04 -3.20
C LYS A 124 5.76 -2.19 -4.19
N MET A 125 4.51 -2.55 -4.46
CA MET A 125 3.62 -1.76 -5.34
C MET A 125 3.42 -0.36 -4.79
N GLN A 126 3.11 -0.20 -3.50
CA GLN A 126 2.94 1.12 -2.89
C GLN A 126 4.24 1.94 -2.93
N THR A 127 5.40 1.32 -2.68
CA THR A 127 6.71 1.98 -2.81
C THR A 127 6.92 2.45 -4.24
N THR A 128 6.66 1.60 -5.23
CA THR A 128 6.78 1.94 -6.65
C THR A 128 5.89 3.14 -7.00
N ALA A 129 4.63 3.14 -6.56
CA ALA A 129 3.68 4.22 -6.82
C ALA A 129 4.17 5.56 -6.22
N VAL A 130 4.60 5.56 -4.96
CA VAL A 130 5.11 6.75 -4.27
C VAL A 130 6.36 7.30 -4.97
N ILE A 131 7.33 6.44 -5.24
CA ILE A 131 8.62 6.88 -5.81
C ILE A 131 8.46 7.36 -7.25
N ARG A 132 7.68 6.66 -8.08
CA ARG A 132 7.41 7.11 -9.47
C ARG A 132 6.68 8.44 -9.50
N ALA A 133 5.67 8.62 -8.64
CA ALA A 133 4.97 9.90 -8.50
C ALA A 133 5.95 11.03 -8.11
N ALA A 134 6.77 10.80 -7.09
CA ALA A 134 7.77 11.76 -6.66
C ALA A 134 8.78 12.10 -7.77
N ILE A 135 9.23 11.10 -8.54
CA ILE A 135 10.12 11.30 -9.70
C ILE A 135 9.45 12.17 -10.77
N ASN A 136 8.19 11.90 -11.11
CA ASN A 136 7.46 12.63 -12.13
C ASN A 136 7.30 14.10 -11.73
N VAL A 137 6.86 14.35 -10.50
CA VAL A 137 6.71 15.71 -9.98
C VAL A 137 8.06 16.42 -9.85
N LYS A 138 9.12 15.72 -9.42
CA LYS A 138 10.48 16.27 -9.36
C LYS A 138 11.02 16.67 -10.74
N LYS A 139 10.69 15.89 -11.78
CA LYS A 139 11.05 16.22 -13.16
C LYS A 139 10.29 17.46 -13.69
N ALA A 140 9.03 17.61 -13.30
CA ALA A 140 8.20 18.75 -13.70
C ALA A 140 8.59 20.04 -12.94
N HIS A 141 8.99 19.89 -11.67
CA HIS A 141 9.30 21.00 -10.75
C HIS A 141 10.67 20.79 -10.10
N ALA A 142 11.73 21.02 -10.84
CA ALA A 142 13.10 20.73 -10.41
C ALA A 142 13.58 21.54 -9.19
N ASP A 143 12.96 22.68 -8.93
CA ASP A 143 13.22 23.58 -7.80
C ASP A 143 12.51 23.16 -6.51
N TRP A 144 11.52 22.26 -6.58
CA TRP A 144 10.82 21.80 -5.40
C TRP A 144 11.65 20.77 -4.62
N ASN A 145 11.55 20.84 -3.29
CA ASN A 145 12.18 19.87 -2.40
C ASN A 145 11.27 18.66 -2.20
N ILE A 146 11.16 17.81 -3.23
CA ILE A 146 10.36 16.57 -3.13
C ILE A 146 11.18 15.53 -2.35
N CYS A 147 10.65 15.11 -1.19
CA CYS A 147 11.22 14.07 -0.33
C CYS A 147 10.06 13.27 0.29
N PRO A 148 9.60 12.17 -0.32
CA PRO A 148 8.54 11.36 0.26
C PRO A 148 9.01 10.65 1.53
N GLU A 149 8.16 10.67 2.57
CA GLU A 149 8.38 9.97 3.83
C GLU A 149 7.46 8.74 3.88
N ILE A 150 8.03 7.54 3.73
CA ILE A 150 7.30 6.28 3.76
C ILE A 150 7.21 5.77 5.18
N MET A 151 5.98 5.54 5.67
CA MET A 151 5.72 5.09 7.03
C MET A 151 5.16 3.66 7.03
N ILE A 152 5.83 2.75 7.74
CA ILE A 152 5.43 1.36 7.93
C ILE A 152 4.61 1.27 9.23
N PRO A 153 3.28 0.99 9.16
CA PRO A 153 2.42 0.94 10.34
C PRO A 153 2.53 -0.37 11.13
N LEU A 154 2.08 -0.36 12.37
CA LEU A 154 1.83 -1.53 13.20
C LEU A 154 3.07 -2.39 13.49
N VAL A 155 4.26 -1.79 13.53
CA VAL A 155 5.50 -2.51 13.85
C VAL A 155 5.55 -2.83 15.33
N GLY A 156 5.75 -4.11 15.67
CA GLY A 156 5.87 -4.58 17.04
C GLY A 156 7.22 -5.21 17.38
N ASP A 157 8.06 -5.46 16.38
CA ASP A 157 9.39 -6.04 16.53
C ASP A 157 10.37 -5.46 15.50
N ILE A 158 11.62 -5.26 15.91
CA ILE A 158 12.66 -4.73 15.03
C ILE A 158 12.93 -5.60 13.79
N LYS A 159 12.68 -6.92 13.89
CA LYS A 159 12.87 -7.85 12.77
C LYS A 159 11.83 -7.60 11.67
N GLU A 160 10.57 -7.32 12.05
CA GLU A 160 9.52 -6.94 11.10
C GLU A 160 9.91 -5.67 10.33
N LEU A 161 10.35 -4.65 11.06
CA LEU A 161 10.77 -3.39 10.46
C LEU A 161 11.94 -3.58 9.50
N LYS A 162 12.98 -4.30 9.94
CA LYS A 162 14.16 -4.59 9.10
C LYS A 162 13.79 -5.34 7.83
N TYR A 163 12.89 -6.32 7.96
CA TYR A 163 12.45 -7.15 6.83
C TYR A 163 11.69 -6.31 5.80
N VAL A 164 10.67 -5.56 6.25
CA VAL A 164 9.86 -4.71 5.34
C VAL A 164 10.71 -3.58 4.76
N LYS A 165 11.49 -2.87 5.58
CA LYS A 165 12.37 -1.79 5.13
C LYS A 165 13.33 -2.24 4.05
N LYS A 166 13.85 -3.47 4.12
CA LYS A 166 14.80 -4.00 3.14
C LYS A 166 14.24 -3.91 1.73
N PHE A 167 13.09 -4.51 1.47
CA PHE A 167 12.54 -4.51 0.10
C PHE A 167 11.89 -3.17 -0.29
N VAL A 168 11.48 -2.34 0.67
CA VAL A 168 11.07 -0.95 0.39
C VAL A 168 12.25 -0.16 -0.16
N VAL A 169 13.40 -0.22 0.50
CA VAL A 169 14.63 0.46 0.05
C VAL A 169 15.10 -0.11 -1.29
N GLU A 170 15.16 -1.44 -1.43
CA GLU A 170 15.55 -2.08 -2.70
C GLU A 170 14.66 -1.64 -3.87
N THR A 171 13.36 -1.54 -3.65
CA THR A 171 12.40 -1.09 -4.66
C THR A 171 12.56 0.40 -4.99
N ALA A 172 12.67 1.25 -3.96
CA ALA A 172 12.84 2.68 -4.14
C ALA A 172 14.13 3.02 -4.88
N ASP A 173 15.24 2.42 -4.46
CA ASP A 173 16.56 2.65 -5.08
C ASP A 173 16.58 2.17 -6.54
N ALA A 174 15.92 1.05 -6.85
CA ALA A 174 15.82 0.56 -8.23
C ALA A 174 15.04 1.52 -9.14
N GLU A 175 13.90 2.04 -8.67
CA GLU A 175 13.09 3.01 -9.43
C GLU A 175 13.84 4.35 -9.64
N ILE A 176 14.52 4.84 -8.62
CA ILE A 176 15.32 6.07 -8.68
C ILE A 176 16.48 5.90 -9.66
N ALA A 177 17.22 4.79 -9.57
CA ALA A 177 18.32 4.49 -10.48
C ALA A 177 17.87 4.35 -11.93
N ALA A 178 16.73 3.65 -12.16
CA ALA A 178 16.16 3.50 -13.50
C ALA A 178 15.73 4.85 -14.12
N ALA A 179 15.25 5.78 -13.29
CA ALA A 179 14.83 7.11 -13.74
C ALA A 179 16.00 8.09 -13.94
N GLY A 180 17.17 7.83 -13.37
CA GLY A 180 18.35 8.70 -13.43
C GLY A 180 18.16 10.07 -12.75
N VAL A 181 17.34 10.13 -11.70
CA VAL A 181 16.99 11.35 -10.96
C VAL A 181 17.61 11.31 -9.57
N ASP A 182 18.11 12.44 -9.08
CA ASP A 182 18.51 12.59 -7.69
C ASP A 182 17.27 12.87 -6.83
N LEU A 183 16.70 11.83 -6.24
CA LEU A 183 15.54 11.90 -5.35
C LEU A 183 15.91 11.33 -3.97
N LYS A 184 15.67 12.13 -2.93
CA LYS A 184 15.76 11.67 -1.53
C LYS A 184 14.41 11.18 -1.06
N TYR A 185 14.42 10.19 -0.19
CA TYR A 185 13.23 9.67 0.50
C TYR A 185 13.60 9.20 1.90
N GLU A 186 12.60 9.09 2.76
CA GLU A 186 12.78 8.57 4.11
C GLU A 186 11.88 7.35 4.35
N VAL A 187 12.35 6.43 5.19
CA VAL A 187 11.58 5.25 5.62
C VAL A 187 11.55 5.19 7.13
N GLY A 188 10.35 5.36 7.67
CA GLY A 188 10.09 5.34 9.11
C GLY A 188 9.00 4.35 9.50
N THR A 189 8.55 4.42 10.74
CA THR A 189 7.50 3.57 11.30
C THR A 189 6.60 4.33 12.25
N MET A 190 5.41 3.77 12.53
CA MET A 190 4.57 4.19 13.65
C MET A 190 4.96 3.42 14.91
N ILE A 191 5.17 4.14 16.02
CA ILE A 191 5.27 3.55 17.35
C ILE A 191 3.88 3.65 17.99
N GLU A 192 3.04 2.65 17.74
CA GLU A 192 1.62 2.67 18.11
C GLU A 192 1.17 1.43 18.90
N ILE A 193 2.04 0.42 18.99
CA ILE A 193 1.80 -0.77 19.80
C ILE A 193 2.56 -0.62 21.11
N PRO A 194 1.97 -0.95 22.29
CA PRO A 194 2.66 -0.84 23.58
C PRO A 194 4.02 -1.54 23.62
N ARG A 195 4.13 -2.72 23.01
CA ARG A 195 5.41 -3.44 22.91
C ARG A 195 6.47 -2.58 22.18
N ALA A 196 6.13 -2.00 21.04
CA ALA A 196 7.07 -1.17 20.29
C ALA A 196 7.57 0.03 21.11
N ALA A 197 6.68 0.67 21.87
CA ALA A 197 7.04 1.77 22.74
C ALA A 197 7.96 1.37 23.92
N LEU A 198 7.77 0.16 24.45
CA LEU A 198 8.55 -0.34 25.59
C LEU A 198 9.92 -0.93 25.18
N THR A 199 10.09 -1.31 23.90
CA THR A 199 11.30 -1.98 23.40
C THR A 199 11.99 -1.21 22.28
N ALA A 200 11.66 0.07 22.11
CA ALA A 200 12.24 0.96 21.09
C ALA A 200 13.72 1.27 21.33
#